data_60272eed9171909715777ae3f6fda90b
#
_entry.id   60272eed9171909715777ae3f6fda90b
#
_cell.length_a   1.000
_cell.length_b   1.000
_cell.length_c   1.000
_cell.angle_alpha   90.00
_cell.angle_beta   90.00
_cell.angle_gamma   90.00
#
_symmetry.space_group_name_H-M   'P 1'
#
loop_
_entity.id
_entity.type
_entity.pdbx_description
1 polymer ?
#
loop_
_entity_poly.entity_id
_entity_poly.type
_entity_poly.pdbx_seq_one_letter_code
_entity_poly.pdbx_strand_id
1 'polypeptide(L)'
;DYLLSFDAGEKIITSYRSTKNWTESWIASTYAIHWLRSIRYRHRARSLLHLATNIQGTGFLFSNEIVKDGWKYTSLTEDRALTADCVVEGYEISYNDDAIFYDEQPVSLKVALRQRLRWSKGHLQAFAESGWGLFKNIFIDKNTKHYEDDKWYSYLIRTIRHRFMSFDTFAQLLPKNIVYAAKWILLKLIIDPFVAWNTGATMYVFSNDTYLSAIVRHFTGNS
;
A
#
# COMPACT_ATOMS: atom_id res chain seq x y z
N ASP A 1 -21.88 3.33 14.29
CA ASP A 1 -20.63 4.02 14.01
C ASP A 1 -20.35 4.12 12.51
N TYR A 2 -20.36 3.01 11.73
CA TYR A 2 -20.24 3.06 10.27
C TYR A 2 -21.35 3.88 9.60
N LEU A 3 -22.60 3.70 10.03
CA LEU A 3 -23.74 4.41 9.43
C LEU A 3 -23.62 5.92 9.63
N LEU A 4 -23.17 6.37 10.79
CA LEU A 4 -22.95 7.79 11.05
C LEU A 4 -21.93 8.41 10.09
N SER A 5 -20.89 7.68 9.72
CA SER A 5 -19.92 8.13 8.74
C SER A 5 -20.53 8.22 7.32
N PHE A 6 -21.42 7.29 6.96
CA PHE A 6 -22.17 7.35 5.70
C PHE A 6 -23.13 8.54 5.65
N ASP A 7 -23.78 8.84 6.76
CA ASP A 7 -24.65 10.03 6.89
C ASP A 7 -23.84 11.33 6.69
N ALA A 8 -22.54 11.32 7.01
CA ALA A 8 -21.62 12.42 6.72
C ALA A 8 -21.15 12.48 5.26
N GLY A 9 -21.64 11.61 4.39
CA GLY A 9 -21.35 11.62 2.95
C GLY A 9 -20.20 10.74 2.49
N GLU A 10 -19.61 9.95 3.41
CA GLU A 10 -18.55 8.99 3.07
C GLU A 10 -19.09 7.86 2.18
N LYS A 11 -18.33 7.47 1.15
CA LYS A 11 -18.75 6.43 0.19
C LYS A 11 -18.15 5.07 0.44
N ILE A 12 -17.00 5.02 1.11
CA ILE A 12 -16.31 3.81 1.49
C ILE A 12 -15.48 4.06 2.76
N ILE A 13 -15.63 3.18 3.75
CA ILE A 13 -15.04 3.35 5.07
C ILE A 13 -14.43 2.03 5.51
N THR A 14 -13.22 2.08 6.02
CA THR A 14 -12.59 1.00 6.78
C THR A 14 -12.54 1.34 8.27
N SER A 15 -12.23 0.37 9.12
CA SER A 15 -12.37 0.49 10.55
C SER A 15 -11.16 0.00 11.34
N TYR A 16 -11.23 0.12 12.65
CA TYR A 16 -10.21 -0.35 13.57
C TYR A 16 -10.19 -1.87 13.61
N ARG A 17 -9.10 -2.48 13.12
CA ARG A 17 -8.86 -3.91 13.17
C ARG A 17 -8.10 -4.28 14.45
N SER A 18 -8.72 -5.00 15.36
CA SER A 18 -8.10 -5.54 16.57
C SER A 18 -7.82 -7.04 16.41
N THR A 19 -6.76 -7.52 17.05
CA THR A 19 -6.43 -8.95 17.05
C THR A 19 -7.03 -9.61 18.28
N LYS A 20 -7.89 -10.61 18.06
CA LYS A 20 -8.59 -11.33 19.14
C LYS A 20 -7.66 -12.24 19.93
N ASN A 21 -6.81 -12.98 19.22
CA ASN A 21 -5.96 -14.05 19.77
C ASN A 21 -4.47 -13.67 19.89
N TRP A 22 -4.16 -12.43 20.21
CA TRP A 22 -2.80 -11.91 20.26
C TRP A 22 -1.88 -12.59 21.27
N THR A 23 -2.45 -13.21 22.33
CA THR A 23 -1.70 -13.91 23.36
C THR A 23 -1.39 -15.38 23.05
N GLU A 24 -2.01 -15.97 22.02
CA GLU A 24 -1.90 -17.40 21.73
C GLU A 24 -0.53 -17.83 21.21
N SER A 25 0.16 -16.96 20.51
CA SER A 25 1.51 -17.22 19.99
C SER A 25 2.28 -15.95 19.71
N TRP A 26 3.62 -16.05 19.69
CA TRP A 26 4.48 -14.93 19.27
C TRP A 26 4.18 -14.44 17.84
N ILE A 27 3.69 -15.33 16.98
CA ILE A 27 3.28 -14.99 15.62
C ILE A 27 2.03 -14.11 15.66
N ALA A 28 1.00 -14.51 16.39
CA ALA A 28 -0.22 -13.72 16.57
C ALA A 28 0.07 -12.37 17.23
N SER A 29 0.96 -12.32 18.22
CA SER A 29 1.44 -11.07 18.82
C SER A 29 2.12 -10.16 17.81
N THR A 30 2.97 -10.70 16.94
CA THR A 30 3.64 -9.93 15.87
C THR A 30 2.63 -9.35 14.88
N TYR A 31 1.60 -10.10 14.52
CA TYR A 31 0.50 -9.60 13.69
C TYR A 31 -0.30 -8.50 14.40
N ALA A 32 -0.58 -8.67 15.70
CA ALA A 32 -1.27 -7.65 16.51
C ALA A 32 -0.50 -6.31 16.50
N ILE A 33 0.81 -6.34 16.72
CA ILE A 33 1.68 -5.16 16.66
C ILE A 33 1.68 -4.56 15.24
N HIS A 34 1.74 -5.40 14.20
CA HIS A 34 1.70 -4.94 12.82
C HIS A 34 0.40 -4.19 12.51
N TRP A 35 -0.75 -4.73 12.89
CA TRP A 35 -2.04 -4.10 12.67
C TRP A 35 -2.20 -2.83 13.50
N LEU A 36 -1.86 -2.86 14.79
CA LEU A 36 -1.90 -1.68 15.65
C LEU A 36 -1.07 -0.53 15.08
N ARG A 37 0.16 -0.80 14.65
CA ARG A 37 1.01 0.20 13.99
C ARG A 37 0.37 0.73 12.70
N SER A 38 -0.16 -0.16 11.87
CA SER A 38 -0.79 0.22 10.60
C SER A 38 -1.98 1.16 10.84
N ILE A 39 -2.80 0.86 11.79
CA ILE A 39 -3.99 1.63 12.15
C ILE A 39 -3.59 2.99 12.72
N ARG A 40 -2.77 2.97 13.77
CA ARG A 40 -2.40 4.18 14.53
C ARG A 40 -1.67 5.22 13.68
N TYR A 41 -0.67 4.77 12.91
CA TYR A 41 0.24 5.68 12.22
C TYR A 41 -0.04 5.82 10.72
N ARG A 42 -0.82 4.93 10.12
CA ARG A 42 -1.10 4.98 8.69
C ARG A 42 -2.56 5.32 8.40
N HIS A 43 -3.51 4.52 8.88
CA HIS A 43 -4.92 4.72 8.55
C HIS A 43 -5.46 6.02 9.13
N ARG A 44 -5.26 6.23 10.42
CA ARG A 44 -5.69 7.45 11.10
C ARG A 44 -5.06 8.70 10.51
N ALA A 45 -3.73 8.71 10.30
CA ALA A 45 -3.05 9.86 9.71
C ALA A 45 -3.56 10.17 8.29
N ARG A 46 -3.81 9.13 7.47
CA ARG A 46 -4.35 9.30 6.12
C ARG A 46 -5.75 9.87 6.15
N SER A 47 -6.62 9.36 7.01
CA SER A 47 -7.98 9.86 7.16
C SER A 47 -7.99 11.34 7.57
N LEU A 48 -7.15 11.73 8.52
CA LEU A 48 -7.01 13.14 8.94
C LEU A 48 -6.50 14.06 7.81
N LEU A 49 -5.72 13.53 6.89
CA LEU A 49 -5.21 14.26 5.72
C LEU A 49 -6.13 14.13 4.49
N HIS A 50 -7.29 13.50 4.64
CA HIS A 50 -8.21 13.17 3.54
C HIS A 50 -7.52 12.41 2.41
N LEU A 51 -6.65 11.49 2.75
CA LEU A 51 -6.01 10.56 1.82
C LEU A 51 -6.66 9.18 1.94
N ALA A 52 -6.78 8.48 0.83
CA ALA A 52 -7.34 7.14 0.83
C ALA A 52 -6.59 6.21 1.78
N THR A 53 -7.30 5.56 2.68
CA THR A 53 -6.78 4.47 3.50
C THR A 53 -6.83 3.17 2.70
N ASN A 54 -6.33 2.07 3.24
CA ASN A 54 -6.40 0.77 2.58
C ASN A 54 -7.47 -0.10 3.22
N ILE A 55 -8.30 -0.72 2.41
CA ILE A 55 -9.19 -1.78 2.85
C ILE A 55 -8.34 -2.98 3.29
N GLN A 56 -8.75 -3.69 4.33
CA GLN A 56 -7.96 -4.75 4.98
C GLN A 56 -8.65 -6.12 4.94
N GLY A 57 -9.37 -6.41 3.87
CA GLY A 57 -10.05 -7.68 3.62
C GLY A 57 -11.39 -7.85 4.37
N THR A 58 -11.58 -7.19 5.50
CA THR A 58 -12.79 -7.24 6.30
C THR A 58 -12.97 -5.95 7.10
N GLY A 59 -14.13 -5.77 7.75
CA GLY A 59 -14.42 -4.59 8.56
C GLY A 59 -14.45 -3.31 7.75
N PHE A 60 -15.10 -3.32 6.60
CA PHE A 60 -15.34 -2.14 5.78
C PHE A 60 -16.79 -2.08 5.30
N LEU A 61 -17.25 -0.89 5.02
CA LEU A 61 -18.58 -0.62 4.47
C LEU A 61 -18.42 0.28 3.24
N PHE A 62 -19.23 0.05 2.21
CA PHE A 62 -19.21 0.84 0.99
C PHE A 62 -20.61 1.08 0.44
N SER A 63 -20.77 2.19 -0.29
CA SER A 63 -21.98 2.52 -1.00
C SER A 63 -22.19 1.61 -2.21
N ASN A 64 -23.44 1.31 -2.54
CA ASN A 64 -23.79 0.54 -3.74
C ASN A 64 -23.25 1.17 -5.04
N GLU A 65 -22.98 2.46 -5.04
CA GLU A 65 -22.37 3.16 -6.18
C GLU A 65 -21.01 2.56 -6.59
N ILE A 66 -20.22 2.05 -5.61
CA ILE A 66 -18.90 1.48 -5.86
C ILE A 66 -18.99 0.17 -6.67
N VAL A 67 -20.10 -0.56 -6.52
CA VAL A 67 -20.31 -1.87 -7.15
C VAL A 67 -21.55 -1.87 -8.06
N LYS A 68 -21.95 -0.71 -8.59
CA LYS A 68 -23.13 -0.57 -9.46
C LYS A 68 -23.09 -1.51 -10.68
N ASP A 69 -21.89 -1.81 -11.19
CA ASP A 69 -21.64 -2.71 -12.32
C ASP A 69 -21.34 -4.16 -11.88
N GLY A 70 -21.63 -4.50 -10.62
CA GLY A 70 -21.39 -5.78 -10.00
C GLY A 70 -20.01 -5.89 -9.34
N TRP A 71 -19.81 -7.01 -8.61
CA TRP A 71 -18.54 -7.32 -7.96
C TRP A 71 -17.55 -7.92 -8.96
N LYS A 72 -16.54 -7.17 -9.36
CA LYS A 72 -15.53 -7.57 -10.37
C LYS A 72 -14.18 -8.03 -9.77
N TYR A 73 -14.02 -7.94 -8.46
CA TYR A 73 -12.73 -8.19 -7.78
C TYR A 73 -12.57 -9.67 -7.48
N THR A 74 -11.83 -10.39 -8.31
CA THR A 74 -11.59 -11.85 -8.22
C THR A 74 -10.15 -12.20 -7.89
N SER A 75 -9.30 -11.20 -7.67
CA SER A 75 -7.89 -11.40 -7.30
C SER A 75 -7.75 -12.00 -5.89
N LEU A 76 -6.59 -12.59 -5.61
CA LEU A 76 -6.27 -13.17 -4.29
C LEU A 76 -6.27 -12.15 -3.13
N THR A 77 -6.28 -10.87 -3.46
CA THR A 77 -6.42 -9.74 -2.53
C THR A 77 -7.42 -8.74 -3.12
N GLU A 78 -8.68 -9.13 -3.10
CA GLU A 78 -9.80 -8.36 -3.61
C GLU A 78 -9.89 -6.97 -2.96
N ASP A 79 -9.51 -6.87 -1.69
CA ASP A 79 -9.43 -5.64 -0.92
C ASP A 79 -8.42 -4.63 -1.51
N ARG A 80 -7.30 -5.13 -2.03
CA ARG A 80 -6.28 -4.31 -2.67
C ARG A 80 -6.72 -3.85 -4.06
N ALA A 81 -7.36 -4.73 -4.81
CA ALA A 81 -7.91 -4.38 -6.11
C ALA A 81 -9.03 -3.34 -5.96
N LEU A 82 -9.95 -3.55 -5.02
CA LEU A 82 -11.00 -2.57 -4.69
C LEU A 82 -10.40 -1.23 -4.24
N THR A 83 -9.39 -1.25 -3.34
CA THR A 83 -8.70 -0.02 -2.91
C THR A 83 -8.11 0.74 -4.10
N ALA A 84 -7.42 0.04 -4.99
CA ALA A 84 -6.78 0.64 -6.16
C ALA A 84 -7.80 1.26 -7.12
N ASP A 85 -8.87 0.54 -7.41
CA ASP A 85 -9.96 1.02 -8.27
C ASP A 85 -10.67 2.24 -7.69
N CYS A 86 -10.99 2.20 -6.39
CA CYS A 86 -11.58 3.37 -5.73
C CYS A 86 -10.70 4.61 -5.87
N VAL A 87 -9.38 4.45 -5.72
CA VAL A 87 -8.44 5.56 -5.91
C VAL A 87 -8.39 5.99 -7.38
N VAL A 88 -8.40 5.06 -8.34
CA VAL A 88 -8.45 5.40 -9.77
C VAL A 88 -9.70 6.21 -10.11
N GLU A 89 -10.84 5.84 -9.55
CA GLU A 89 -12.14 6.52 -9.75
C GLU A 89 -12.29 7.81 -8.91
N GLY A 90 -11.29 8.19 -8.13
CA GLY A 90 -11.30 9.40 -7.32
C GLY A 90 -12.12 9.32 -6.04
N TYR A 91 -12.40 8.11 -5.54
CA TYR A 91 -13.03 7.93 -4.24
C TYR A 91 -12.01 8.03 -3.12
N GLU A 92 -12.35 8.77 -2.07
CA GLU A 92 -11.65 8.76 -0.79
C GLU A 92 -12.12 7.54 0.02
N ILE A 93 -11.16 6.81 0.59
CA ILE A 93 -11.44 5.69 1.50
C ILE A 93 -11.18 6.18 2.91
N SER A 94 -12.24 6.42 3.65
CA SER A 94 -12.18 6.95 5.01
C SER A 94 -11.86 5.87 6.04
N TYR A 95 -11.58 6.30 7.25
CA TYR A 95 -11.28 5.42 8.37
C TYR A 95 -12.02 5.90 9.62
N ASN A 96 -12.68 4.98 10.31
CA ASN A 96 -13.38 5.24 11.56
C ASN A 96 -12.73 4.46 12.71
N ASP A 97 -12.23 5.18 13.73
CA ASP A 97 -11.58 4.63 14.91
C ASP A 97 -12.59 3.92 15.87
N ASP A 98 -13.85 4.36 15.88
CA ASP A 98 -14.87 3.90 16.81
C ASP A 98 -15.54 2.60 16.35
N ALA A 99 -15.45 2.29 15.04
CA ALA A 99 -15.94 1.05 14.49
C ALA A 99 -14.87 -0.04 14.63
N ILE A 100 -14.91 -0.82 15.71
CA ILE A 100 -13.91 -1.85 16.02
C ILE A 100 -14.42 -3.22 15.58
N PHE A 101 -13.59 -3.96 14.85
CA PHE A 101 -13.81 -5.39 14.63
C PHE A 101 -12.62 -6.23 15.11
N TYR A 102 -12.91 -7.45 15.53
CA TYR A 102 -11.93 -8.38 16.07
C TYR A 102 -11.67 -9.50 15.07
N ASP A 103 -10.40 -9.70 14.75
CA ASP A 103 -9.94 -10.67 13.76
C ASP A 103 -8.94 -11.65 14.37
N GLU A 104 -8.99 -12.91 13.97
CA GLU A 104 -8.05 -13.93 14.39
C GLU A 104 -6.84 -13.99 13.48
N GLN A 105 -5.66 -14.09 14.07
CA GLN A 105 -4.40 -14.14 13.35
C GLN A 105 -3.80 -15.56 13.38
N PRO A 106 -2.97 -15.90 12.38
CA PRO A 106 -2.30 -17.20 12.36
C PRO A 106 -1.44 -17.42 13.60
N VAL A 107 -1.55 -18.60 14.20
CA VAL A 107 -0.74 -19.00 15.36
C VAL A 107 0.50 -19.82 14.95
N SER A 108 0.54 -20.37 13.75
CA SER A 108 1.65 -21.15 13.24
C SER A 108 2.41 -20.46 12.10
N LEU A 109 3.73 -20.62 12.08
CA LEU A 109 4.60 -20.02 11.06
C LEU A 109 4.24 -20.50 9.64
N LYS A 110 3.91 -21.78 9.50
CA LYS A 110 3.51 -22.38 8.21
C LYS A 110 2.28 -21.71 7.62
N VAL A 111 1.26 -21.46 8.45
CA VAL A 111 0.03 -20.78 8.02
C VAL A 111 0.32 -19.31 7.70
N ALA A 112 1.10 -18.63 8.54
CA ALA A 112 1.50 -17.25 8.33
C ALA A 112 2.27 -17.05 7.02
N LEU A 113 3.22 -17.92 6.70
CA LEU A 113 4.00 -17.86 5.45
C LEU A 113 3.10 -18.10 4.22
N ARG A 114 2.18 -19.07 4.29
CA ARG A 114 1.22 -19.33 3.22
C ARG A 114 0.32 -18.12 2.97
N GLN A 115 -0.16 -17.48 4.03
CA GLN A 115 -0.97 -16.28 3.94
C GLN A 115 -0.18 -15.11 3.31
N ARG A 116 1.06 -14.88 3.74
CA ARG A 116 1.92 -13.83 3.18
C ARG A 116 2.25 -14.07 1.71
N LEU A 117 2.45 -15.33 1.31
CA LEU A 117 2.65 -15.68 -0.10
C LEU A 117 1.39 -15.37 -0.93
N ARG A 118 0.20 -15.70 -0.41
CA ARG A 118 -1.08 -15.34 -1.05
C ARG A 118 -1.19 -13.82 -1.21
N TRP A 119 -0.90 -13.05 -0.18
CA TRP A 119 -0.92 -11.59 -0.25
C TRP A 119 0.07 -11.03 -1.27
N SER A 120 1.28 -11.57 -1.33
CA SER A 120 2.27 -11.12 -2.31
C SER A 120 1.83 -11.37 -3.74
N LYS A 121 1.23 -12.53 -4.01
CA LYS A 121 0.65 -12.85 -5.33
C LYS A 121 -0.53 -11.92 -5.66
N GLY A 122 -1.42 -11.71 -4.70
CA GLY A 122 -2.59 -10.84 -4.89
C GLY A 122 -2.19 -9.39 -5.13
N HIS A 123 -1.15 -8.87 -4.48
CA HIS A 123 -0.63 -7.52 -4.76
C HIS A 123 -0.13 -7.39 -6.20
N LEU A 124 0.53 -8.42 -6.75
CA LEU A 124 0.96 -8.42 -8.16
C LEU A 124 -0.24 -8.44 -9.12
N GLN A 125 -1.29 -9.19 -8.79
CA GLN A 125 -2.52 -9.19 -9.57
C GLN A 125 -3.19 -7.82 -9.56
N ALA A 126 -3.41 -7.24 -8.38
CA ALA A 126 -3.98 -5.90 -8.24
C ALA A 126 -3.14 -4.82 -8.96
N PHE A 127 -1.81 -4.96 -8.93
CA PHE A 127 -0.91 -4.08 -9.70
C PHE A 127 -1.10 -4.23 -11.21
N ALA A 128 -1.23 -5.45 -11.71
CA ALA A 128 -1.46 -5.71 -13.13
C ALA A 128 -2.82 -5.17 -13.60
N GLU A 129 -3.84 -5.26 -12.76
CA GLU A 129 -5.19 -4.78 -13.04
C GLU A 129 -5.30 -3.25 -13.03
N SER A 130 -4.87 -2.61 -11.94
CA SER A 130 -5.14 -1.18 -11.70
C SER A 130 -3.89 -0.28 -11.77
N GLY A 131 -2.68 -0.86 -11.85
CA GLY A 131 -1.42 -0.11 -11.80
C GLY A 131 -1.28 0.92 -12.91
N TRP A 132 -1.74 0.60 -14.13
CA TRP A 132 -1.70 1.55 -15.23
C TRP A 132 -2.65 2.73 -15.05
N GLY A 133 -3.84 2.49 -14.50
CA GLY A 133 -4.79 3.56 -14.16
C GLY A 133 -4.23 4.50 -13.10
N LEU A 134 -3.66 3.96 -12.03
CA LEU A 134 -2.99 4.73 -10.99
C LEU A 134 -1.82 5.55 -11.55
N PHE A 135 -0.98 4.94 -12.37
CA PHE A 135 0.16 5.64 -12.98
C PHE A 135 -0.29 6.81 -13.86
N LYS A 136 -1.32 6.61 -14.69
CA LYS A 136 -1.88 7.71 -15.51
C LYS A 136 -2.39 8.86 -14.65
N ASN A 137 -3.09 8.58 -13.56
CA ASN A 137 -3.68 9.59 -12.69
C ASN A 137 -2.63 10.46 -11.97
N ILE A 138 -1.38 9.98 -11.85
CA ILE A 138 -0.29 10.80 -11.31
C ILE A 138 -0.03 12.03 -12.20
N PHE A 139 -0.12 11.85 -13.53
CA PHE A 139 0.21 12.90 -14.51
C PHE A 139 -1.03 13.53 -15.14
N ILE A 140 -2.04 12.72 -15.46
CA ILE A 140 -3.24 13.13 -16.18
C ILE A 140 -4.44 12.74 -15.34
N ASP A 141 -4.80 13.60 -14.40
CA ASP A 141 -5.97 13.40 -13.56
C ASP A 141 -7.24 13.88 -14.28
N LYS A 142 -8.12 12.93 -14.62
CA LYS A 142 -9.43 13.19 -15.22
C LYS A 142 -10.59 12.87 -14.27
N ASN A 143 -10.31 12.26 -13.13
CA ASN A 143 -11.32 11.71 -12.24
C ASN A 143 -11.56 12.58 -10.99
N THR A 144 -10.79 13.64 -10.83
CA THR A 144 -11.08 14.62 -9.76
C THR A 144 -12.44 15.29 -10.02
N LYS A 145 -13.35 15.10 -9.08
CA LYS A 145 -14.71 15.65 -9.17
C LYS A 145 -14.67 17.18 -9.07
N HIS A 146 -15.32 17.84 -10.01
CA HIS A 146 -15.57 19.27 -10.00
C HIS A 146 -16.98 19.53 -9.52
N TYR A 147 -17.15 20.46 -8.60
CA TYR A 147 -18.47 20.89 -8.11
C TYR A 147 -18.76 22.29 -8.60
N GLU A 148 -20.04 22.62 -8.90
CA GLU A 148 -20.43 23.89 -9.48
C GLU A 148 -20.03 25.14 -8.66
N ASP A 149 -20.01 24.99 -7.33
CA ASP A 149 -19.60 26.07 -6.40
C ASP A 149 -18.13 26.05 -6.01
N ASP A 150 -17.31 25.28 -6.73
CA ASP A 150 -15.90 25.15 -6.37
C ASP A 150 -15.10 26.42 -6.65
N LYS A 151 -14.45 26.92 -5.60
CA LYS A 151 -13.36 27.86 -5.76
C LYS A 151 -12.20 27.16 -6.43
N TRP A 152 -11.51 27.83 -7.36
CA TRP A 152 -10.41 27.24 -8.13
C TRP A 152 -9.34 26.55 -7.28
N TYR A 153 -9.03 27.08 -6.07
CA TYR A 153 -8.07 26.50 -5.17
C TYR A 153 -8.57 25.19 -4.54
N SER A 154 -9.87 25.04 -4.29
CA SER A 154 -10.46 23.81 -3.76
C SER A 154 -10.34 22.66 -4.75
N TYR A 155 -10.61 22.95 -6.02
CA TYR A 155 -10.39 22.00 -7.11
C TYR A 155 -8.91 21.64 -7.25
N LEU A 156 -8.01 22.62 -7.21
CA LEU A 156 -6.56 22.40 -7.27
C LEU A 156 -6.07 21.51 -6.12
N ILE A 157 -6.50 21.77 -4.89
CA ILE A 157 -6.14 20.95 -3.72
C ILE A 157 -6.63 19.51 -3.88
N ARG A 158 -7.88 19.32 -4.36
CA ARG A 158 -8.39 17.96 -4.63
C ARG A 158 -7.59 17.25 -5.72
N THR A 159 -7.24 17.94 -6.80
CA THR A 159 -6.42 17.39 -7.87
C THR A 159 -5.04 16.97 -7.36
N ILE A 160 -4.36 17.81 -6.61
CA ILE A 160 -3.05 17.47 -6.00
C ILE A 160 -3.20 16.27 -5.06
N ARG A 161 -4.24 16.25 -4.23
CA ARG A 161 -4.52 15.15 -3.31
C ARG A 161 -4.79 13.84 -4.06
N HIS A 162 -5.60 13.85 -5.10
CA HIS A 162 -5.91 12.66 -5.91
C HIS A 162 -4.67 12.13 -6.63
N ARG A 163 -3.85 13.00 -7.20
CA ARG A 163 -2.56 12.61 -7.80
C ARG A 163 -1.62 11.98 -6.76
N PHE A 164 -1.55 12.55 -5.59
CA PHE A 164 -0.76 12.01 -4.49
C PHE A 164 -1.31 10.64 -4.02
N MET A 165 -2.61 10.48 -3.86
CA MET A 165 -3.25 9.19 -3.53
C MET A 165 -2.94 8.13 -4.60
N SER A 166 -3.00 8.50 -5.87
CA SER A 166 -2.69 7.61 -6.99
C SER A 166 -1.22 7.19 -6.97
N PHE A 167 -0.29 8.12 -6.75
CA PHE A 167 1.13 7.82 -6.58
C PHE A 167 1.40 6.90 -5.39
N ASP A 168 0.82 7.22 -4.26
CA ASP A 168 1.03 6.46 -3.03
C ASP A 168 0.45 5.03 -3.12
N THR A 169 -0.75 4.87 -3.71
CA THR A 169 -1.35 3.56 -3.95
C THR A 169 -0.56 2.76 -4.97
N PHE A 170 -0.12 3.40 -6.05
CA PHE A 170 0.78 2.79 -7.03
C PHE A 170 2.07 2.28 -6.38
N ALA A 171 2.73 3.11 -5.57
CA ALA A 171 3.96 2.73 -4.86
C ALA A 171 3.76 1.58 -3.86
N GLN A 172 2.58 1.47 -3.26
CA GLN A 172 2.24 0.37 -2.34
C GLN A 172 1.98 -0.96 -3.06
N LEU A 173 1.46 -0.92 -4.29
CA LEU A 173 1.21 -2.10 -5.11
C LEU A 173 2.48 -2.59 -5.82
N LEU A 174 3.49 -1.74 -6.01
CA LEU A 174 4.76 -2.15 -6.61
C LEU A 174 5.35 -3.36 -5.88
N PRO A 175 5.88 -4.35 -6.63
CA PRO A 175 6.54 -5.48 -6.03
C PRO A 175 7.69 -5.02 -5.12
N LYS A 176 7.59 -5.29 -3.83
CA LYS A 176 8.55 -4.80 -2.83
C LYS A 176 9.99 -5.16 -3.16
N ASN A 177 10.20 -6.35 -3.71
CA ASN A 177 11.53 -6.81 -4.11
C ASN A 177 12.15 -5.92 -5.21
N ILE A 178 11.34 -5.48 -6.18
CA ILE A 178 11.79 -4.56 -7.23
C ILE A 178 12.11 -3.19 -6.62
N VAL A 179 11.25 -2.71 -5.72
CA VAL A 179 11.47 -1.43 -5.02
C VAL A 179 12.74 -1.47 -4.17
N TYR A 180 12.98 -2.56 -3.45
CA TYR A 180 14.20 -2.71 -2.65
C TYR A 180 15.43 -2.83 -3.53
N ALA A 181 15.38 -3.60 -4.61
CA ALA A 181 16.47 -3.69 -5.57
C ALA A 181 16.77 -2.33 -6.21
N ALA A 182 15.76 -1.60 -6.65
CA ALA A 182 15.92 -0.26 -7.21
C ALA A 182 16.51 0.74 -6.21
N LYS A 183 16.02 0.73 -4.96
CA LYS A 183 16.59 1.56 -3.89
C LYS A 183 18.05 1.22 -3.61
N TRP A 184 18.39 -0.07 -3.59
CA TRP A 184 19.74 -0.51 -3.33
C TRP A 184 20.69 -0.11 -4.48
N ILE A 185 20.26 -0.27 -5.74
CA ILE A 185 21.02 0.17 -6.93
C ILE A 185 21.23 1.70 -6.88
N LEU A 186 20.17 2.46 -6.62
CA LEU A 186 20.23 3.91 -6.53
C LEU A 186 21.17 4.36 -5.40
N LEU A 187 21.09 3.71 -4.24
CA LEU A 187 21.97 4.00 -3.11
C LEU A 187 23.43 3.75 -3.47
N LYS A 188 23.72 2.64 -4.15
CA LYS A 188 25.06 2.34 -4.62
C LYS A 188 25.56 3.37 -5.65
N LEU A 189 24.72 3.74 -6.60
CA LEU A 189 25.08 4.75 -7.60
C LEU A 189 25.40 6.13 -6.99
N ILE A 190 24.86 6.43 -5.81
CA ILE A 190 25.14 7.69 -5.10
C ILE A 190 26.34 7.52 -4.17
N ILE A 191 26.38 6.46 -3.37
CA ILE A 191 27.39 6.27 -2.31
C ILE A 191 28.75 5.90 -2.89
N ASP A 192 28.80 4.97 -3.86
CA ASP A 192 30.07 4.49 -4.39
C ASP A 192 30.91 5.61 -5.05
N PRO A 193 30.33 6.49 -5.90
CA PRO A 193 31.05 7.66 -6.42
C PRO A 193 31.46 8.66 -5.32
N PHE A 194 30.60 8.88 -4.32
CA PHE A 194 30.88 9.77 -3.21
C PHE A 194 32.02 9.26 -2.34
N VAL A 195 32.06 7.99 -2.03
CA VAL A 195 33.15 7.34 -1.28
C VAL A 195 34.45 7.39 -2.09
N ALA A 196 34.40 7.05 -3.38
CA ALA A 196 35.58 7.11 -4.27
C ALA A 196 36.14 8.52 -4.36
N TRP A 197 35.28 9.54 -4.48
CA TRP A 197 35.67 10.95 -4.49
C TRP A 197 36.37 11.36 -3.19
N ASN A 198 35.80 11.01 -2.02
CA ASN A 198 36.34 11.43 -0.72
C ASN A 198 37.59 10.63 -0.29
N THR A 199 37.77 9.41 -0.75
CA THR A 199 38.91 8.56 -0.39
C THR A 199 40.06 8.63 -1.39
N GLY A 200 39.91 9.31 -2.51
CA GLY A 200 40.91 9.33 -3.59
C GLY A 200 41.15 7.97 -4.23
N ALA A 201 40.31 6.98 -3.89
CA ALA A 201 40.39 5.65 -4.47
C ALA A 201 39.93 5.70 -5.94
N THR A 202 40.80 5.33 -6.84
CA THR A 202 40.43 5.07 -8.23
C THR A 202 39.33 4.03 -8.27
N MET A 203 38.23 4.38 -8.92
CA MET A 203 36.98 3.64 -8.97
C MET A 203 37.15 2.14 -9.25
N TYR A 204 37.10 1.33 -8.22
CA TYR A 204 36.85 -0.13 -8.33
C TYR A 204 35.34 -0.43 -8.25
N VAL A 205 34.50 0.43 -8.84
CA VAL A 205 33.01 0.28 -8.78
C VAL A 205 32.54 -0.99 -9.49
N PHE A 206 33.37 -1.60 -10.33
CA PHE A 206 33.08 -2.82 -11.10
C PHE A 206 34.14 -3.92 -10.96
N SER A 207 35.00 -3.88 -9.94
CA SER A 207 35.90 -4.99 -9.70
C SER A 207 35.16 -6.20 -9.13
N ASN A 208 35.65 -7.40 -9.44
CA ASN A 208 35.03 -8.71 -9.23
C ASN A 208 34.56 -9.07 -7.80
N ASP A 209 34.75 -8.20 -6.83
CA ASP A 209 34.33 -8.39 -5.43
C ASP A 209 33.14 -7.51 -5.02
N THR A 210 32.27 -7.19 -5.93
CA THR A 210 30.99 -6.54 -5.57
C THR A 210 30.12 -7.52 -4.80
N TYR A 211 29.34 -6.99 -3.86
CA TYR A 211 28.33 -7.74 -3.09
C TYR A 211 27.42 -8.61 -3.96
N LEU A 212 27.25 -8.25 -5.26
CA LEU A 212 26.52 -9.06 -6.22
C LEU A 212 27.22 -10.39 -6.49
N SER A 213 28.53 -10.41 -6.61
CA SER A 213 29.32 -11.66 -6.79
C SER A 213 29.29 -12.50 -5.52
N ALA A 214 29.32 -11.88 -4.34
CA ALA A 214 29.17 -12.57 -3.07
C ALA A 214 27.77 -13.18 -2.91
N ILE A 215 26.74 -12.45 -3.29
CA ILE A 215 25.35 -12.96 -3.30
C ILE A 215 25.21 -14.10 -4.30
N VAL A 216 25.72 -13.95 -5.52
CA VAL A 216 25.66 -15.00 -6.55
C VAL A 216 26.44 -16.24 -6.10
N ARG A 217 27.64 -16.09 -5.53
CA ARG A 217 28.40 -17.22 -4.95
C ARG A 217 27.65 -17.92 -3.82
N HIS A 218 27.00 -17.15 -2.95
CA HIS A 218 26.21 -17.72 -1.85
C HIS A 218 25.02 -18.55 -2.35
N PHE A 219 24.35 -18.10 -3.40
CA PHE A 219 23.20 -18.83 -3.97
C PHE A 219 23.56 -19.91 -4.98
N THR A 220 24.74 -19.85 -5.60
CA THR A 220 25.18 -20.84 -6.59
C THR A 220 26.07 -21.94 -6.00
N GLY A 221 26.47 -21.85 -4.73
CA GLY A 221 27.27 -22.85 -4.07
C GLY A 221 28.71 -23.01 -4.59
N ASN A 222 29.16 -22.11 -5.46
CA ASN A 222 30.55 -22.09 -5.93
C ASN A 222 31.41 -21.29 -4.95
N SER A 223 32.16 -22.01 -4.15
CA SER A 223 33.24 -21.50 -3.30
C SER A 223 34.46 -21.07 -4.10
#